data_b6d299f99f8a499934a9b6c1e3e2c93a
#
_entry.id   b6d299f99f8a499934a9b6c1e3e2c93a
#
_cell.length_a   1.000
_cell.length_b   1.000
_cell.length_c   1.000
_cell.angle_alpha   90.00
_cell.angle_beta   90.00
_cell.angle_gamma   90.00
#
_symmetry.space_group_name_H-M   'P 1'
#
loop_
_entity.id
_entity.type
_entity.pdbx_description
1 polymer ?
#
loop_
_entity_poly.entity_id
_entity_poly.type
_entity_poly.pdbx_seq_one_letter_code
_entity_poly.pdbx_strand_id
1 'polypeptide(L)'
;MELSKYEVFLKTVELGNITQAAEFLGYTQPAVSRVIADLEREWGVPLLIRGRVGVSLTPEGKHLLPRIRSVCAAQRELENSVDELLGLEGGAIRVGAFHSVAIQWLPQIIRSFLELYPKMDIQLTFDLEYSSVESMLIQGEVDCAFLTLPLNLHTKPPLCTRFLKRDPLCAVLPIDHPLAHADCYPISRFAQDDFIPIQETRDRDMTNIFTSCNVKPNIRYYTKDSYTIASLVESGLGVSIMSELMLGRIPYRVACIPLDPPQYRDIATAVRPGPLSPAVSRFLEHACLWVSQHACLWVSQHAS
;
A
#
# COMPACT_ATOMS: atom_id res chain seq x y z
N MET A 1 20.42 2.52 20.95
CA MET A 1 20.06 3.95 20.98
C MET A 1 18.81 4.12 21.82
N GLU A 2 18.71 5.17 22.61
CA GLU A 2 17.54 5.42 23.46
C GLU A 2 16.36 5.84 22.56
N LEU A 3 15.21 5.16 22.70
CA LEU A 3 14.01 5.47 21.91
C LEU A 3 13.56 6.90 22.20
N SER A 4 13.28 7.68 21.15
CA SER A 4 12.80 9.04 21.32
C SER A 4 11.38 9.03 21.93
N LYS A 5 11.05 10.05 22.73
CA LYS A 5 9.69 10.22 23.28
C LYS A 5 8.60 10.20 22.20
N TYR A 6 8.95 10.57 20.99
CA TYR A 6 8.06 10.55 19.82
C TYR A 6 7.78 9.15 19.32
N GLU A 7 8.77 8.27 19.29
CA GLU A 7 8.59 6.86 18.90
C GLU A 7 7.74 6.12 19.91
N VAL A 8 7.94 6.36 21.20
CA VAL A 8 7.08 5.82 22.27
C VAL A 8 5.63 6.24 22.08
N PHE A 9 5.40 7.53 21.79
CA PHE A 9 4.06 8.04 21.50
C PHE A 9 3.47 7.39 20.24
N LEU A 10 4.21 7.34 19.12
CA LEU A 10 3.75 6.73 17.87
C LEU A 10 3.37 5.28 18.06
N LYS A 11 4.20 4.48 18.74
CA LYS A 11 3.91 3.07 19.00
C LYS A 11 2.69 2.89 19.91
N THR A 12 2.49 3.79 20.87
CA THR A 12 1.29 3.77 21.72
C THR A 12 0.01 4.06 20.93
N VAL A 13 0.08 5.00 19.99
CA VAL A 13 -1.05 5.31 19.10
C VAL A 13 -1.36 4.15 18.16
N GLU A 14 -0.32 3.54 17.58
CA GLU A 14 -0.43 2.40 16.66
C GLU A 14 -1.14 1.20 17.30
N LEU A 15 -0.71 0.84 18.52
CA LEU A 15 -1.26 -0.31 19.24
C LEU A 15 -2.55 0.01 20.01
N GLY A 16 -2.90 1.30 20.16
CA GLY A 16 -4.08 1.74 20.90
C GLY A 16 -4.05 1.36 22.39
N ASN A 17 -2.90 0.91 22.91
CA ASN A 17 -2.77 0.38 24.27
C ASN A 17 -1.37 0.60 24.83
N ILE A 18 -1.27 1.27 25.98
CA ILE A 18 0.01 1.60 26.65
C ILE A 18 0.76 0.34 27.07
N THR A 19 0.05 -0.69 27.57
CA THR A 19 0.67 -1.93 28.03
C THR A 19 1.28 -2.69 26.85
N GLN A 20 0.54 -2.84 25.76
CA GLN A 20 1.06 -3.49 24.55
C GLN A 20 2.24 -2.72 23.94
N ALA A 21 2.17 -1.38 23.96
CA ALA A 21 3.29 -0.55 23.52
C ALA A 21 4.52 -0.73 24.39
N ALA A 22 4.35 -0.83 25.70
CA ALA A 22 5.44 -1.07 26.63
C ALA A 22 6.11 -2.44 26.38
N GLU A 23 5.31 -3.50 26.27
CA GLU A 23 5.78 -4.84 25.94
C GLU A 23 6.56 -4.87 24.62
N PHE A 24 6.00 -4.26 23.57
CA PHE A 24 6.65 -4.19 22.25
C PHE A 24 8.00 -3.46 22.28
N LEU A 25 8.07 -2.37 23.07
CA LEU A 25 9.26 -1.51 23.17
C LEU A 25 10.30 -2.02 24.20
N GLY A 26 9.99 -3.09 24.94
CA GLY A 26 10.84 -3.58 26.01
C GLY A 26 10.89 -2.67 27.24
N TYR A 27 9.84 -1.86 27.45
CA TYR A 27 9.69 -0.96 28.60
C TYR A 27 8.64 -1.46 29.58
N THR A 28 8.59 -0.84 30.75
CA THR A 28 7.45 -1.02 31.67
C THR A 28 6.31 -0.06 31.31
N GLN A 29 5.06 -0.49 31.57
CA GLN A 29 3.90 0.36 31.34
C GLN A 29 3.97 1.73 32.06
N PRO A 30 4.44 1.83 33.32
CA PRO A 30 4.64 3.14 33.97
C PRO A 30 5.68 4.03 33.26
N ALA A 31 6.75 3.43 32.69
CA ALA A 31 7.75 4.19 31.94
C ALA A 31 7.16 4.82 30.68
N VAL A 32 6.46 4.04 29.87
CA VAL A 32 5.76 4.54 28.66
C VAL A 32 4.73 5.62 29.04
N SER A 33 3.91 5.37 30.10
CA SER A 33 2.92 6.33 30.55
C SER A 33 3.56 7.65 30.99
N ARG A 34 4.73 7.58 31.64
CA ARG A 34 5.49 8.77 32.07
C ARG A 34 6.03 9.54 30.88
N VAL A 35 6.65 8.88 29.91
CA VAL A 35 7.18 9.52 28.68
C VAL A 35 6.07 10.31 27.97
N ILE A 36 4.87 9.73 27.85
CA ILE A 36 3.73 10.41 27.21
C ILE A 36 3.26 11.58 28.06
N ALA A 37 3.14 11.41 29.38
CA ALA A 37 2.73 12.50 30.27
C ALA A 37 3.74 13.66 30.29
N ASP A 38 5.05 13.37 30.20
CA ASP A 38 6.09 14.37 30.12
C ASP A 38 6.02 15.14 28.78
N LEU A 39 5.72 14.45 27.67
CA LEU A 39 5.50 15.08 26.36
C LEU A 39 4.27 16.00 26.36
N GLU A 40 3.15 15.55 26.93
CA GLU A 40 1.92 16.34 27.07
C GLU A 40 2.14 17.58 27.96
N ARG A 41 2.91 17.43 29.03
CA ARG A 41 3.27 18.53 29.94
C ARG A 41 4.20 19.56 29.27
N GLU A 42 5.19 19.10 28.52
CA GLU A 42 6.14 19.96 27.80
C GLU A 42 5.42 20.85 26.78
N TRP A 43 4.44 20.29 26.10
CA TRP A 43 3.70 21.03 25.07
C TRP A 43 2.46 21.73 25.59
N GLY A 44 2.02 21.40 26.81
CA GLY A 44 0.84 22.01 27.44
C GLY A 44 -0.47 21.57 26.81
N VAL A 45 -0.46 20.48 26.04
CA VAL A 45 -1.66 19.95 25.35
C VAL A 45 -1.79 18.43 25.57
N PRO A 46 -3.01 17.92 25.85
CA PRO A 46 -3.26 16.50 25.93
C PRO A 46 -3.23 15.88 24.52
N LEU A 47 -2.53 14.78 24.35
CA LEU A 47 -2.42 14.07 23.08
C LEU A 47 -3.27 12.81 23.03
N LEU A 48 -3.49 12.17 24.19
CA LEU A 48 -4.21 10.92 24.31
C LEU A 48 -5.41 11.02 25.25
N ILE A 49 -6.51 10.39 24.84
CA ILE A 49 -7.67 10.08 25.68
C ILE A 49 -7.46 8.67 26.21
N ARG A 50 -7.43 8.51 27.53
CA ARG A 50 -7.29 7.20 28.19
C ARG A 50 -8.67 6.66 28.55
N GLY A 51 -9.03 5.50 28.03
CA GLY A 51 -10.30 4.82 28.28
C GLY A 51 -10.12 3.41 28.83
N ARG A 52 -11.25 2.75 29.18
CA ARG A 52 -11.25 1.37 29.68
C ARG A 52 -10.77 0.34 28.66
N VAL A 53 -10.89 0.64 27.36
CA VAL A 53 -10.57 -0.26 26.25
C VAL A 53 -9.18 0.03 25.66
N GLY A 54 -8.51 1.12 26.09
CA GLY A 54 -7.20 1.51 25.58
C GLY A 54 -7.05 3.03 25.48
N VAL A 55 -6.25 3.48 24.52
CA VAL A 55 -6.01 4.91 24.27
C VAL A 55 -6.44 5.29 22.86
N SER A 56 -6.90 6.54 22.71
CA SER A 56 -7.20 7.17 21.44
C SER A 56 -6.64 8.59 21.39
N LEU A 57 -6.49 9.13 20.19
CA LEU A 57 -5.98 10.50 20.02
C LEU A 57 -7.02 11.55 20.37
N THR A 58 -6.58 12.62 21.04
CA THR A 58 -7.32 13.88 21.13
C THR A 58 -7.40 14.58 19.76
N PRO A 59 -8.23 15.62 19.57
CA PRO A 59 -8.17 16.46 18.36
C PRO A 59 -6.77 17.06 18.14
N GLU A 60 -6.11 17.51 19.20
CA GLU A 60 -4.75 18.05 19.19
C GLU A 60 -3.74 16.96 18.81
N GLY A 61 -3.87 15.78 19.39
CA GLY A 61 -3.05 14.60 19.05
C GLY A 61 -3.19 14.22 17.57
N LYS A 62 -4.40 14.22 17.03
CA LYS A 62 -4.65 13.98 15.58
C LYS A 62 -3.99 15.04 14.71
N HIS A 63 -4.03 16.30 15.12
CA HIS A 63 -3.41 17.42 14.40
C HIS A 63 -1.87 17.33 14.40
N LEU A 64 -1.27 16.94 15.53
CA LEU A 64 0.19 16.86 15.69
C LEU A 64 0.81 15.55 15.17
N LEU A 65 0.03 14.47 15.11
CA LEU A 65 0.51 13.15 14.70
C LEU A 65 1.31 13.15 13.38
N PRO A 66 0.87 13.82 12.29
CA PRO A 66 1.65 13.85 11.05
C PRO A 66 3.01 14.52 11.21
N ARG A 67 3.10 15.55 12.06
CA ARG A 67 4.35 16.28 12.31
C ARG A 67 5.32 15.47 13.16
N ILE A 68 4.82 14.76 14.17
CA ILE A 68 5.61 13.84 15.00
C ILE A 68 6.19 12.73 14.12
N ARG A 69 5.39 12.17 13.21
CA ARG A 69 5.85 11.18 12.24
C ARG A 69 6.95 11.71 11.34
N SER A 70 6.81 12.95 10.85
CA SER A 70 7.83 13.59 10.03
C SER A 70 9.15 13.79 10.78
N VAL A 71 9.12 14.14 12.06
CA VAL A 71 10.33 14.26 12.90
C VAL A 71 11.02 12.90 13.04
N CYS A 72 10.27 11.85 13.39
CA CYS A 72 10.84 10.50 13.49
C CYS A 72 11.37 9.98 12.13
N ALA A 73 10.73 10.33 11.03
CA ALA A 73 11.22 9.99 9.70
C ALA A 73 12.55 10.68 9.39
N ALA A 74 12.65 12.00 9.64
CA ALA A 74 13.88 12.77 9.45
C ALA A 74 15.03 12.28 10.35
N GLN A 75 14.72 11.90 11.60
CA GLN A 75 15.70 11.31 12.51
C GLN A 75 16.26 9.99 11.93
N ARG A 76 15.41 9.10 11.44
CA ARG A 76 15.87 7.84 10.82
C ARG A 76 16.69 8.07 9.55
N GLU A 77 16.31 9.06 8.73
CA GLU A 77 17.09 9.44 7.55
C GLU A 77 18.51 9.90 7.94
N LEU A 78 18.61 10.66 9.03
CA LEU A 78 19.90 11.09 9.58
C LEU A 78 20.71 9.86 10.08
N GLU A 79 20.09 8.96 10.82
CA GLU A 79 20.72 7.74 11.34
C GLU A 79 21.24 6.84 10.21
N ASN A 80 20.42 6.61 9.18
CA ASN A 80 20.83 5.88 7.98
C ASN A 80 22.01 6.55 7.26
N SER A 81 22.04 7.89 7.22
CA SER A 81 23.15 8.64 6.62
C SER A 81 24.44 8.52 7.44
N VAL A 82 24.34 8.49 8.76
CA VAL A 82 25.49 8.25 9.66
C VAL A 82 26.03 6.83 9.47
N ASP A 83 25.17 5.83 9.43
CA ASP A 83 25.55 4.44 9.21
C ASP A 83 26.29 4.27 7.87
N GLU A 84 25.85 4.97 6.83
CA GLU A 84 26.54 4.99 5.55
C GLU A 84 27.93 5.62 5.62
N LEU A 85 28.08 6.77 6.28
CA LEU A 85 29.37 7.45 6.48
C LEU A 85 30.36 6.55 7.25
N LEU A 86 29.87 5.71 8.13
CA LEU A 86 30.64 4.74 8.88
C LEU A 86 30.96 3.45 8.09
N GLY A 87 30.50 3.38 6.81
CA GLY A 87 30.64 2.18 5.98
C GLY A 87 29.82 1.00 6.47
N LEU A 88 28.81 1.25 7.32
CA LEU A 88 27.88 0.24 7.76
C LEU A 88 26.86 0.03 6.62
N GLU A 89 26.96 -1.14 5.99
CA GLU A 89 26.03 -1.55 4.89
C GLU A 89 24.64 -1.93 5.44
N GLY A 90 24.24 -1.34 6.55
CA GLY A 90 22.97 -1.56 7.23
C GLY A 90 22.04 -0.35 7.12
N GLY A 91 20.83 -0.51 7.59
CA GLY A 91 19.79 0.52 7.63
C GLY A 91 18.41 -0.11 7.53
N ALA A 92 17.37 0.64 7.89
CA ALA A 92 15.99 0.20 7.78
C ALA A 92 15.29 0.98 6.68
N ILE A 93 14.52 0.29 5.83
CA ILE A 93 13.66 0.88 4.81
C ILE A 93 12.22 0.42 5.06
N ARG A 94 11.30 1.37 5.20
CA ARG A 94 9.88 1.08 5.31
C ARG A 94 9.23 1.29 3.95
N VAL A 95 8.72 0.20 3.39
CA VAL A 95 8.13 0.16 2.06
C VAL A 95 6.62 0.03 2.19
N GLY A 96 5.89 0.97 1.60
CA GLY A 96 4.44 0.88 1.45
C GLY A 96 4.06 0.31 0.10
N ALA A 97 3.02 -0.53 0.05
CA ALA A 97 2.53 -1.05 -1.22
C ALA A 97 1.03 -1.38 -1.15
N PHE A 98 0.36 -1.32 -2.28
CA PHE A 98 -0.95 -1.92 -2.42
C PHE A 98 -0.84 -3.42 -2.70
N HIS A 99 -1.93 -4.13 -2.46
CA HIS A 99 -1.99 -5.59 -2.32
C HIS A 99 -1.31 -6.35 -3.47
N SER A 100 -1.63 -6.07 -4.73
CA SER A 100 -1.09 -6.85 -5.85
C SER A 100 0.43 -6.70 -6.02
N VAL A 101 1.00 -5.52 -5.77
CA VAL A 101 2.46 -5.32 -5.75
C VAL A 101 3.10 -6.01 -4.56
N ALA A 102 2.46 -5.94 -3.38
CA ALA A 102 2.95 -6.57 -2.16
C ALA A 102 3.11 -8.10 -2.32
N ILE A 103 2.19 -8.76 -3.01
CA ILE A 103 2.21 -10.22 -3.18
C ILE A 103 2.97 -10.69 -4.43
N GLN A 104 3.00 -9.88 -5.49
CA GLN A 104 3.56 -10.32 -6.79
C GLN A 104 5.01 -9.89 -7.00
N TRP A 105 5.36 -8.65 -6.70
CA TRP A 105 6.66 -8.07 -7.00
C TRP A 105 7.59 -8.01 -5.78
N LEU A 106 7.10 -7.47 -4.67
CA LEU A 106 7.95 -7.16 -3.53
C LEU A 106 8.69 -8.37 -2.95
N PRO A 107 8.13 -9.57 -2.85
CA PRO A 107 8.87 -10.71 -2.32
C PRO A 107 10.16 -11.02 -3.12
N GLN A 108 10.11 -10.91 -4.45
CA GLN A 108 11.25 -11.15 -5.31
C GLN A 108 12.22 -9.96 -5.34
N ILE A 109 11.68 -8.73 -5.35
CA ILE A 109 12.48 -7.51 -5.27
C ILE A 109 13.27 -7.49 -3.96
N ILE A 110 12.60 -7.74 -2.83
CA ILE A 110 13.23 -7.76 -1.51
C ILE A 110 14.28 -8.86 -1.43
N ARG A 111 13.96 -10.06 -1.87
CA ARG A 111 14.89 -11.18 -1.88
C ARG A 111 16.18 -10.83 -2.64
N SER A 112 16.05 -10.39 -3.90
CA SER A 112 17.22 -10.06 -4.72
C SER A 112 17.98 -8.82 -4.21
N PHE A 113 17.28 -7.88 -3.55
CA PHE A 113 17.93 -6.74 -2.90
C PHE A 113 18.75 -7.17 -1.68
N LEU A 114 18.21 -8.05 -0.83
CA LEU A 114 18.91 -8.56 0.36
C LEU A 114 20.08 -9.49 0.02
N GLU A 115 20.08 -10.14 -1.15
CA GLU A 115 21.26 -10.86 -1.67
C GLU A 115 22.44 -9.90 -1.94
N LEU A 116 22.17 -8.65 -2.34
CA LEU A 116 23.18 -7.60 -2.54
C LEU A 116 23.52 -6.83 -1.26
N TYR A 117 22.54 -6.65 -0.39
CA TYR A 117 22.64 -5.84 0.84
C TYR A 117 22.10 -6.61 2.06
N PRO A 118 22.81 -7.65 2.53
CA PRO A 118 22.30 -8.59 3.53
C PRO A 118 22.09 -8.00 4.94
N LYS A 119 22.65 -6.81 5.21
CA LYS A 119 22.49 -6.13 6.51
C LYS A 119 21.33 -5.13 6.54
N MET A 120 20.61 -4.97 5.42
CA MET A 120 19.46 -4.07 5.36
C MET A 120 18.24 -4.71 6.02
N ASP A 121 17.51 -3.91 6.79
CA ASP A 121 16.17 -4.27 7.32
C ASP A 121 15.08 -3.67 6.42
N ILE A 122 14.17 -4.52 5.95
CA ILE A 122 13.05 -4.07 5.12
C ILE A 122 11.74 -4.34 5.83
N GLN A 123 11.06 -3.27 6.21
CA GLN A 123 9.74 -3.31 6.82
C GLN A 123 8.68 -3.05 5.77
N LEU A 124 7.89 -4.08 5.47
CA LEU A 124 6.83 -3.99 4.48
C LEU A 124 5.49 -3.72 5.16
N THR A 125 4.83 -2.66 4.72
CA THR A 125 3.45 -2.35 5.08
C THR A 125 2.60 -2.31 3.82
N PHE A 126 1.47 -3.00 3.83
CA PHE A 126 0.54 -2.97 2.71
C PHE A 126 -0.89 -2.69 3.18
N ASP A 127 -1.69 -2.14 2.29
CA ASP A 127 -3.11 -1.94 2.51
C ASP A 127 -3.89 -2.34 1.24
N LEU A 128 -5.15 -2.68 1.43
CA LEU A 128 -6.07 -2.99 0.34
C LEU A 128 -6.51 -1.70 -0.37
N GLU A 129 -6.57 -0.58 0.34
CA GLU A 129 -6.97 0.72 -0.21
C GLU A 129 -5.74 1.52 -0.69
N TYR A 130 -5.73 1.96 -1.95
CA TYR A 130 -4.65 2.78 -2.53
C TYR A 130 -4.42 4.09 -1.76
N SER A 131 -5.51 4.76 -1.34
CA SER A 131 -5.43 6.02 -0.60
C SER A 131 -4.80 5.87 0.80
N SER A 132 -4.89 4.68 1.40
CA SER A 132 -4.22 4.38 2.68
C SER A 132 -2.71 4.40 2.50
N VAL A 133 -2.18 3.75 1.46
CA VAL A 133 -0.73 3.70 1.17
C VAL A 133 -0.19 5.10 0.85
N GLU A 134 -0.94 5.91 0.09
CA GLU A 134 -0.61 7.31 -0.14
C GLU A 134 -0.54 8.10 1.17
N SER A 135 -1.52 7.89 2.06
CA SER A 135 -1.56 8.54 3.37
C SER A 135 -0.37 8.15 4.24
N MET A 136 0.00 6.86 4.27
CA MET A 136 1.19 6.37 5.00
C MET A 136 2.47 7.06 4.52
N LEU A 137 2.63 7.22 3.20
CA LEU A 137 3.79 7.91 2.64
C LEU A 137 3.79 9.41 3.02
N ILE A 138 2.66 10.09 2.85
CA ILE A 138 2.51 11.51 3.20
C ILE A 138 2.81 11.76 4.69
N GLN A 139 2.34 10.86 5.55
CA GLN A 139 2.50 10.97 6.99
C GLN A 139 3.87 10.49 7.49
N GLY A 140 4.74 9.97 6.62
CA GLY A 140 6.05 9.47 6.98
C GLY A 140 6.04 8.13 7.73
N GLU A 141 4.98 7.37 7.62
CA GLU A 141 4.92 6.00 8.15
C GLU A 141 5.78 5.06 7.32
N VAL A 142 5.87 5.31 6.01
CA VAL A 142 6.76 4.61 5.08
C VAL A 142 7.72 5.60 4.43
N ASP A 143 8.87 5.12 3.98
CA ASP A 143 9.93 5.93 3.38
C ASP A 143 9.76 6.04 1.87
N CYS A 144 9.29 4.97 1.25
CA CYS A 144 8.89 4.92 -0.15
C CYS A 144 7.63 4.06 -0.31
N ALA A 145 6.93 4.22 -1.42
CA ALA A 145 5.72 3.47 -1.68
C ALA A 145 5.58 3.08 -3.16
N PHE A 146 4.85 1.99 -3.41
CA PHE A 146 4.33 1.64 -4.72
C PHE A 146 2.87 2.07 -4.76
N LEU A 147 2.52 2.92 -5.73
CA LEU A 147 1.21 3.56 -5.84
C LEU A 147 0.65 3.43 -7.26
N THR A 148 -0.63 3.70 -7.43
CA THR A 148 -1.26 3.86 -8.74
C THR A 148 -1.34 5.34 -9.12
N LEU A 149 -1.26 5.65 -10.41
CA LEU A 149 -1.43 7.00 -10.95
C LEU A 149 -2.77 7.11 -11.69
N PRO A 150 -3.42 8.29 -11.64
CA PRO A 150 -3.07 9.48 -10.87
C PRO A 150 -3.29 9.29 -9.37
N LEU A 151 -2.52 10.01 -8.54
CA LEU A 151 -2.66 9.95 -7.08
C LEU A 151 -4.07 10.40 -6.63
N ASN A 152 -4.58 9.74 -5.59
CA ASN A 152 -5.89 10.07 -4.99
C ASN A 152 -5.83 11.31 -4.10
N LEU A 153 -4.68 11.52 -3.43
CA LEU A 153 -4.46 12.62 -2.50
C LEU A 153 -3.57 13.71 -3.13
N HIS A 154 -4.00 14.94 -2.97
CA HIS A 154 -3.21 16.10 -3.42
C HIS A 154 -2.46 16.68 -2.23
N THR A 155 -1.14 16.72 -2.34
CA THR A 155 -0.24 17.30 -1.31
C THR A 155 0.49 18.52 -1.85
N LYS A 156 0.92 19.38 -0.94
CA LYS A 156 1.81 20.52 -1.24
C LYS A 156 2.98 20.49 -0.27
N PRO A 157 4.22 20.26 -0.76
CA PRO A 157 4.58 19.93 -2.13
C PRO A 157 4.06 18.54 -2.56
N PRO A 158 3.93 18.28 -3.89
CA PRO A 158 3.46 16.99 -4.40
C PRO A 158 4.50 15.89 -4.14
N LEU A 159 4.03 14.64 -4.06
CA LEU A 159 4.92 13.47 -4.00
C LEU A 159 5.75 13.38 -5.31
N CYS A 160 7.00 12.95 -5.17
CA CYS A 160 7.85 12.62 -6.33
C CYS A 160 7.51 11.20 -6.78
N THR A 161 7.02 11.05 -8.01
CA THR A 161 6.62 9.74 -8.55
C THR A 161 7.49 9.34 -9.73
N ARG A 162 7.77 8.04 -9.87
CA ARG A 162 8.44 7.46 -11.03
C ARG A 162 7.60 6.31 -11.57
N PHE A 163 7.12 6.44 -12.80
CA PHE A 163 6.37 5.40 -13.50
C PHE A 163 7.20 4.10 -13.60
N LEU A 164 6.54 2.97 -13.36
CA LEU A 164 7.13 1.63 -13.45
C LEU A 164 6.52 0.81 -14.59
N LYS A 165 5.22 0.65 -14.56
CA LYS A 165 4.51 -0.24 -15.51
C LYS A 165 3.05 0.19 -15.66
N ARG A 166 2.53 0.00 -16.88
CA ARG A 166 1.10 -0.02 -17.17
C ARG A 166 0.56 -1.43 -17.01
N ASP A 167 -0.44 -1.61 -16.14
CA ASP A 167 -1.02 -2.89 -15.76
C ASP A 167 -2.45 -2.97 -16.33
N PRO A 168 -2.72 -3.92 -17.25
CA PRO A 168 -4.04 -4.07 -17.84
C PRO A 168 -5.09 -4.45 -16.80
N LEU A 169 -6.32 -3.97 -17.03
CA LEU A 169 -7.50 -4.39 -16.31
C LEU A 169 -8.30 -5.36 -17.17
N CYS A 170 -8.70 -6.49 -16.59
CA CYS A 170 -9.42 -7.56 -17.28
C CYS A 170 -10.77 -7.81 -16.62
N ALA A 171 -11.75 -8.20 -17.40
CA ALA A 171 -12.97 -8.81 -16.89
C ALA A 171 -12.64 -10.20 -16.33
N VAL A 172 -13.14 -10.49 -15.14
CA VAL A 172 -13.00 -11.80 -14.48
C VAL A 172 -14.35 -12.47 -14.48
N LEU A 173 -14.43 -13.62 -15.15
CA LEU A 173 -15.68 -14.31 -15.43
C LEU A 173 -15.64 -15.74 -14.89
N PRO A 174 -16.79 -16.35 -14.57
CA PRO A 174 -16.88 -17.80 -14.41
C PRO A 174 -16.40 -18.52 -15.69
N ILE A 175 -15.80 -19.69 -15.57
CA ILE A 175 -15.27 -20.43 -16.72
C ILE A 175 -16.35 -20.90 -17.71
N ASP A 176 -17.59 -21.00 -17.27
CA ASP A 176 -18.77 -21.37 -18.06
C ASP A 176 -19.55 -20.15 -18.58
N HIS A 177 -19.08 -18.93 -18.33
CA HIS A 177 -19.69 -17.71 -18.83
C HIS A 177 -19.65 -17.69 -20.38
N PRO A 178 -20.71 -17.22 -21.06
CA PRO A 178 -20.77 -17.19 -22.54
C PRO A 178 -19.60 -16.47 -23.22
N LEU A 179 -18.96 -15.52 -22.53
CA LEU A 179 -17.81 -14.76 -23.04
C LEU A 179 -16.47 -15.22 -22.42
N ALA A 180 -16.41 -16.33 -21.72
CA ALA A 180 -15.18 -16.82 -21.09
C ALA A 180 -14.03 -17.14 -22.08
N HIS A 181 -14.34 -17.30 -23.35
CA HIS A 181 -13.39 -17.55 -24.43
C HIS A 181 -13.44 -16.48 -25.55
N ALA A 182 -14.04 -15.33 -25.27
CA ALA A 182 -14.08 -14.23 -26.22
C ALA A 182 -12.76 -13.47 -26.27
N ASP A 183 -12.47 -12.79 -27.37
CA ASP A 183 -11.26 -11.97 -27.52
C ASP A 183 -11.28 -10.74 -26.60
N CYS A 184 -12.49 -10.22 -26.28
CA CYS A 184 -12.69 -9.09 -25.37
C CYS A 184 -14.05 -9.17 -24.69
N TYR A 185 -14.15 -8.46 -23.54
CA TYR A 185 -15.38 -8.29 -22.79
C TYR A 185 -15.84 -6.82 -22.89
N PRO A 186 -16.98 -6.55 -23.56
CA PRO A 186 -17.49 -5.19 -23.69
C PRO A 186 -17.90 -4.61 -22.33
N ILE A 187 -17.41 -3.42 -21.98
CA ILE A 187 -17.74 -2.77 -20.69
C ILE A 187 -19.25 -2.57 -20.52
N SER A 188 -20.00 -2.41 -21.61
CA SER A 188 -21.45 -2.31 -21.59
C SER A 188 -22.17 -3.54 -20.99
N ARG A 189 -21.53 -4.70 -21.02
CA ARG A 189 -22.08 -5.95 -20.45
C ARG A 189 -22.22 -5.89 -18.93
N PHE A 190 -21.43 -5.09 -18.23
CA PHE A 190 -21.56 -4.91 -16.77
C PHE A 190 -22.89 -4.27 -16.34
N ALA A 191 -23.67 -3.73 -17.28
CA ALA A 191 -25.05 -3.29 -17.02
C ALA A 191 -26.05 -4.47 -16.97
N GLN A 192 -25.70 -5.62 -17.51
CA GLN A 192 -26.56 -6.81 -17.65
C GLN A 192 -26.11 -7.95 -16.73
N ASP A 193 -24.81 -8.17 -16.62
CA ASP A 193 -24.23 -9.21 -15.78
C ASP A 193 -24.14 -8.73 -14.32
N ASP A 194 -24.35 -9.60 -13.35
CA ASP A 194 -24.22 -9.27 -11.94
C ASP A 194 -22.77 -8.90 -11.62
N PHE A 195 -22.51 -7.63 -11.27
CA PHE A 195 -21.18 -7.11 -11.06
C PHE A 195 -20.78 -7.11 -9.58
N ILE A 196 -19.54 -7.55 -9.31
CA ILE A 196 -18.93 -7.63 -7.98
C ILE A 196 -17.73 -6.70 -7.94
N PRO A 197 -17.88 -5.40 -7.58
CA PRO A 197 -16.76 -4.48 -7.46
C PRO A 197 -15.93 -4.76 -6.22
N ILE A 198 -14.64 -4.37 -6.29
CA ILE A 198 -13.87 -4.12 -5.08
C ILE A 198 -14.42 -2.85 -4.41
N GLN A 199 -14.73 -2.92 -3.13
CA GLN A 199 -15.24 -1.77 -2.38
C GLN A 199 -14.08 -0.98 -1.81
N GLU A 200 -13.60 0.01 -2.52
CA GLU A 200 -12.69 1.03 -2.02
C GLU A 200 -13.44 2.33 -1.72
N THR A 201 -13.02 3.02 -0.67
CA THR A 201 -13.65 4.27 -0.23
C THR A 201 -13.52 5.39 -1.27
N ARG A 202 -12.52 5.29 -2.16
CA ARG A 202 -12.21 6.27 -3.22
C ARG A 202 -11.71 5.59 -4.49
N ASP A 203 -12.42 4.55 -4.94
CA ASP A 203 -12.08 3.88 -6.20
C ASP A 203 -12.42 4.81 -7.39
N ARG A 204 -11.39 5.54 -7.82
CA ARG A 204 -11.48 6.39 -9.01
C ARG A 204 -11.43 5.56 -10.28
N ASP A 205 -10.68 4.47 -10.28
CA ASP A 205 -10.44 3.69 -11.50
C ASP A 205 -11.75 3.09 -11.98
N MET A 206 -12.49 2.38 -11.12
CA MET A 206 -13.80 1.82 -11.48
C MET A 206 -14.83 2.91 -11.83
N THR A 207 -14.89 3.98 -11.04
CA THR A 207 -15.79 5.10 -11.31
C THR A 207 -15.49 5.75 -12.66
N ASN A 208 -14.21 5.96 -12.98
CA ASN A 208 -13.79 6.56 -14.25
C ASN A 208 -14.11 5.65 -15.44
N ILE A 209 -13.85 4.32 -15.33
CA ILE A 209 -14.17 3.35 -16.37
C ILE A 209 -15.64 3.40 -16.73
N PHE A 210 -16.52 3.26 -15.75
CA PHE A 210 -17.96 3.25 -16.01
C PHE A 210 -18.51 4.61 -16.46
N THR A 211 -18.00 5.70 -15.90
CA THR A 211 -18.40 7.06 -16.29
C THR A 211 -17.97 7.38 -17.72
N SER A 212 -16.71 7.07 -18.09
CA SER A 212 -16.19 7.33 -19.45
C SER A 212 -16.94 6.53 -20.53
N CYS A 213 -17.38 5.33 -20.19
CA CYS A 213 -18.15 4.47 -21.10
C CYS A 213 -19.67 4.69 -21.02
N ASN A 214 -20.14 5.61 -20.16
CA ASN A 214 -21.57 5.86 -19.89
C ASN A 214 -22.33 4.57 -19.53
N VAL A 215 -21.75 3.72 -18.70
CA VAL A 215 -22.31 2.44 -18.23
C VAL A 215 -22.67 2.56 -16.76
N LYS A 216 -23.86 2.07 -16.39
CA LYS A 216 -24.26 1.89 -15.00
C LYS A 216 -24.17 0.39 -14.68
N PRO A 217 -23.17 -0.06 -13.91
CA PRO A 217 -23.03 -1.48 -13.62
C PRO A 217 -24.15 -2.01 -12.74
N ASN A 218 -24.55 -3.26 -12.96
CA ASN A 218 -25.52 -3.97 -12.13
C ASN A 218 -24.84 -4.57 -10.90
N ILE A 219 -24.61 -3.76 -9.86
CA ILE A 219 -23.87 -4.20 -8.68
C ILE A 219 -24.72 -5.11 -7.80
N ARG A 220 -24.22 -6.31 -7.54
CA ARG A 220 -24.92 -7.33 -6.74
C ARG A 220 -24.33 -7.53 -5.35
N TYR A 221 -23.01 -7.58 -5.24
CA TYR A 221 -22.28 -7.82 -4.00
C TYR A 221 -21.16 -6.79 -3.85
N TYR A 222 -20.68 -6.61 -2.61
CA TYR A 222 -19.55 -5.73 -2.27
C TYR A 222 -18.56 -6.48 -1.39
N THR A 223 -17.28 -6.38 -1.69
CA THR A 223 -16.19 -6.85 -0.83
C THR A 223 -14.95 -6.01 -1.04
N LYS A 224 -14.07 -5.98 -0.02
CA LYS A 224 -12.78 -5.27 -0.08
C LYS A 224 -11.63 -6.18 -0.49
N ASP A 225 -11.85 -7.48 -0.56
CA ASP A 225 -10.81 -8.46 -0.80
C ASP A 225 -10.92 -9.12 -2.18
N SER A 226 -9.85 -9.00 -2.96
CA SER A 226 -9.78 -9.53 -4.32
C SER A 226 -9.88 -11.06 -4.38
N TYR A 227 -9.39 -11.77 -3.37
CA TYR A 227 -9.53 -13.24 -3.32
C TYR A 227 -10.98 -13.65 -3.10
N THR A 228 -11.69 -12.92 -2.23
CA THR A 228 -13.14 -13.11 -2.05
C THR A 228 -13.91 -12.85 -3.33
N ILE A 229 -13.56 -11.80 -4.09
CA ILE A 229 -14.18 -11.54 -5.41
C ILE A 229 -13.96 -12.74 -6.32
N ALA A 230 -12.72 -13.21 -6.47
CA ALA A 230 -12.41 -14.33 -7.36
C ALA A 230 -13.16 -15.61 -6.97
N SER A 231 -13.32 -15.89 -5.67
CA SER A 231 -14.11 -17.01 -5.16
C SER A 231 -15.60 -16.87 -5.48
N LEU A 232 -16.16 -15.67 -5.37
CA LEU A 232 -17.56 -15.40 -5.74
C LEU A 232 -17.77 -15.58 -7.26
N VAL A 233 -16.82 -15.09 -8.07
CA VAL A 233 -16.85 -15.29 -9.53
C VAL A 233 -16.74 -16.77 -9.89
N GLU A 234 -15.79 -17.51 -9.32
CA GLU A 234 -15.66 -18.96 -9.55
C GLU A 234 -16.95 -19.72 -9.23
N SER A 235 -17.68 -19.24 -8.20
CA SER A 235 -18.97 -19.82 -7.79
C SER A 235 -20.15 -19.41 -8.69
N GLY A 236 -19.93 -18.64 -9.76
CA GLY A 236 -20.97 -18.23 -10.71
C GLY A 236 -21.88 -17.12 -10.18
N LEU A 237 -21.48 -16.39 -9.11
CA LEU A 237 -22.31 -15.37 -8.47
C LEU A 237 -22.24 -13.99 -9.18
N GLY A 238 -21.38 -13.86 -10.19
CA GLY A 238 -21.27 -12.65 -10.99
C GLY A 238 -19.91 -12.54 -11.68
N VAL A 239 -19.63 -11.34 -12.17
CA VAL A 239 -18.42 -10.98 -12.90
C VAL A 239 -17.72 -9.82 -12.20
N SER A 240 -16.41 -9.62 -12.45
CA SER A 240 -15.66 -8.53 -11.83
C SER A 240 -14.66 -7.89 -12.80
N ILE A 241 -13.97 -6.87 -12.33
CA ILE A 241 -12.78 -6.29 -12.99
C ILE A 241 -11.61 -6.42 -12.02
N MET A 242 -10.51 -7.00 -12.52
CA MET A 242 -9.24 -7.07 -11.77
C MET A 242 -8.07 -6.72 -12.67
N SER A 243 -6.98 -6.31 -12.06
CA SER A 243 -5.74 -6.10 -12.79
C SER A 243 -5.05 -7.42 -13.13
N GLU A 244 -4.35 -7.46 -14.26
CA GLU A 244 -3.56 -8.62 -14.67
C GLU A 244 -2.53 -9.01 -13.62
N LEU A 245 -1.89 -8.02 -12.98
CA LEU A 245 -0.93 -8.26 -11.90
C LEU A 245 -1.58 -9.01 -10.71
N MET A 246 -2.83 -8.71 -10.37
CA MET A 246 -3.53 -9.41 -9.29
C MET A 246 -3.86 -10.85 -9.68
N LEU A 247 -4.25 -11.06 -10.93
CA LEU A 247 -4.69 -12.35 -11.46
C LEU A 247 -3.56 -13.41 -11.51
N GLY A 248 -2.32 -12.99 -11.62
CA GLY A 248 -1.18 -13.87 -11.84
C GLY A 248 -0.93 -14.96 -10.79
N ARG A 249 -1.52 -14.91 -9.62
CA ARG A 249 -1.40 -15.94 -8.55
C ARG A 249 -2.72 -16.22 -7.84
N ILE A 250 -3.84 -15.94 -8.49
CA ILE A 250 -5.15 -16.28 -7.92
C ILE A 250 -5.34 -17.80 -8.00
N PRO A 251 -5.64 -18.49 -6.87
CA PRO A 251 -5.83 -19.94 -6.86
C PRO A 251 -7.25 -20.35 -7.24
N TYR A 252 -7.93 -19.54 -8.06
CA TYR A 252 -9.32 -19.74 -8.46
C TYR A 252 -9.44 -19.98 -9.97
N ARG A 253 -10.39 -20.82 -10.36
CA ARG A 253 -10.66 -21.15 -11.76
C ARG A 253 -11.62 -20.12 -12.36
N VAL A 254 -11.07 -19.05 -12.89
CA VAL A 254 -11.81 -17.97 -13.53
C VAL A 254 -11.24 -17.67 -14.91
N ALA A 255 -12.07 -17.17 -15.82
CA ALA A 255 -11.63 -16.67 -17.11
C ALA A 255 -11.28 -15.19 -16.99
N CYS A 256 -10.16 -14.79 -17.60
CA CYS A 256 -9.63 -13.43 -17.58
C CYS A 256 -9.64 -12.89 -19.01
N ILE A 257 -10.55 -11.97 -19.30
CA ILE A 257 -10.81 -11.47 -20.66
C ILE A 257 -10.47 -9.97 -20.73
N PRO A 258 -9.69 -9.53 -21.73
CA PRO A 258 -9.42 -8.11 -21.94
C PRO A 258 -10.71 -7.28 -22.03
N LEU A 259 -10.71 -6.09 -21.44
CA LEU A 259 -11.85 -5.16 -21.54
C LEU A 259 -11.88 -4.47 -22.91
N ASP A 260 -13.10 -4.17 -23.41
CA ASP A 260 -13.31 -3.36 -24.59
C ASP A 260 -14.25 -2.16 -24.25
N PRO A 261 -13.75 -0.90 -24.37
CA PRO A 261 -12.38 -0.51 -24.71
C PRO A 261 -11.35 -0.90 -23.63
N PRO A 262 -10.07 -1.13 -24.01
CA PRO A 262 -9.01 -1.55 -23.09
C PRO A 262 -8.83 -0.54 -21.95
N GLN A 263 -8.67 -1.05 -20.74
CA GLN A 263 -8.48 -0.26 -19.51
C GLN A 263 -7.18 -0.64 -18.83
N TYR A 264 -6.56 0.33 -18.16
CA TYR A 264 -5.26 0.17 -17.54
C TYR A 264 -5.18 0.96 -16.25
N ARG A 265 -4.29 0.54 -15.34
CA ARG A 265 -3.79 1.37 -14.25
C ARG A 265 -2.29 1.54 -14.40
N ASP A 266 -1.77 2.70 -14.07
CA ASP A 266 -0.34 2.99 -14.11
C ASP A 266 0.24 2.81 -12.71
N ILE A 267 1.24 1.93 -12.58
CA ILE A 267 1.95 1.67 -11.33
C ILE A 267 3.22 2.54 -11.29
N ALA A 268 3.46 3.16 -10.16
CA ALA A 268 4.61 4.02 -9.93
C ALA A 268 5.22 3.77 -8.55
N THR A 269 6.52 4.07 -8.40
CA THR A 269 7.10 4.35 -7.09
C THR A 269 6.85 5.80 -6.71
N ALA A 270 6.77 6.07 -5.41
CA ALA A 270 6.60 7.40 -4.87
C ALA A 270 7.44 7.61 -3.61
N VAL A 271 7.90 8.83 -3.42
CA VAL A 271 8.59 9.32 -2.22
C VAL A 271 8.12 10.71 -1.86
N ARG A 272 8.33 11.11 -0.62
CA ARG A 272 8.16 12.51 -0.23
C ARG A 272 9.20 13.39 -0.91
N PRO A 273 8.89 14.66 -1.21
CA PRO A 273 9.88 15.61 -1.73
C PRO A 273 10.98 15.86 -0.68
N GLY A 274 12.21 15.94 -1.16
CA GLY A 274 13.41 16.15 -0.33
C GLY A 274 14.53 15.20 -0.69
N PRO A 275 15.66 15.27 0.02
CA PRO A 275 16.76 14.32 -0.16
C PRO A 275 16.31 12.92 0.28
N LEU A 276 16.67 11.93 -0.51
CA LEU A 276 16.43 10.52 -0.16
C LEU A 276 17.64 9.96 0.58
N SER A 277 17.40 9.10 1.57
CA SER A 277 18.50 8.30 2.11
C SER A 277 19.08 7.41 1.01
N PRO A 278 20.38 7.16 1.00
CA PRO A 278 21.01 6.28 0.03
C PRO A 278 20.41 4.87 0.01
N ALA A 279 19.99 4.36 1.15
CA ALA A 279 19.33 3.07 1.28
C ALA A 279 18.01 3.03 0.48
N VAL A 280 17.15 4.05 0.65
CA VAL A 280 15.89 4.18 -0.10
C VAL A 280 16.16 4.35 -1.61
N SER A 281 17.15 5.17 -1.98
CA SER A 281 17.53 5.37 -3.39
C SER A 281 17.95 4.06 -4.04
N ARG A 282 18.87 3.31 -3.41
CA ARG A 282 19.33 1.99 -3.90
C ARG A 282 18.19 0.99 -4.04
N PHE A 283 17.30 0.94 -3.04
CA PHE A 283 16.14 0.05 -3.10
C PHE A 283 15.20 0.39 -4.26
N LEU A 284 14.90 1.67 -4.47
CA LEU A 284 14.04 2.11 -5.56
C LEU A 284 14.66 1.88 -6.95
N GLU A 285 15.97 2.12 -7.09
CA GLU A 285 16.71 1.83 -8.32
C GLU A 285 16.68 0.33 -8.63
N HIS A 286 16.95 -0.50 -7.62
CA HIS A 286 16.86 -1.96 -7.73
C HIS A 286 15.46 -2.41 -8.11
N ALA A 287 14.42 -1.89 -7.45
CA ALA A 287 13.03 -2.20 -7.76
C ALA A 287 12.63 -1.81 -9.19
N CYS A 288 13.04 -0.61 -9.65
CA CYS A 288 12.81 -0.17 -11.02
C CYS A 288 13.49 -1.09 -12.04
N LEU A 289 14.74 -1.47 -11.79
CA LEU A 289 15.49 -2.40 -12.65
C LEU A 289 14.81 -3.77 -12.69
N TRP A 290 14.47 -4.30 -11.53
CA TRP A 290 13.79 -5.60 -11.41
C TRP A 290 12.48 -5.60 -12.20
N VAL A 291 11.60 -4.59 -12.02
CA VAL A 291 10.33 -4.48 -12.74
C VAL A 291 10.57 -4.40 -14.25
N SER A 292 11.56 -3.62 -14.72
CA SER A 292 11.86 -3.49 -16.15
C SER A 292 12.30 -4.81 -16.78
N GLN A 293 12.97 -5.69 -16.04
CA GLN A 293 13.48 -6.97 -16.52
C GLN A 293 12.43 -8.09 -16.46
N HIS A 294 11.57 -8.09 -15.45
CA HIS A 294 10.68 -9.22 -15.14
C HIS A 294 9.22 -8.96 -15.49
N ALA A 295 8.80 -7.69 -15.58
CA ALA A 295 7.41 -7.37 -15.87
C ALA A 295 6.95 -7.74 -17.30
N CYS A 296 7.87 -8.00 -18.23
CA CYS A 296 7.54 -8.49 -19.58
C CYS A 296 7.35 -10.01 -19.68
N LEU A 297 7.84 -10.79 -18.70
CA LEU A 297 7.79 -12.25 -18.74
C LEU A 297 6.42 -12.85 -18.35
N TRP A 298 5.53 -12.05 -17.80
CA TRP A 298 4.23 -12.52 -17.26
C TRP A 298 3.18 -12.77 -18.34
N VAL A 299 3.24 -12.05 -19.46
CA VAL A 299 2.27 -12.18 -20.57
C VAL A 299 2.42 -13.50 -21.32
N SER A 300 3.61 -14.13 -21.30
CA SER A 300 3.89 -15.33 -22.09
C SER A 300 3.65 -16.66 -21.38
N GLN A 301 3.42 -16.68 -20.06
CA GLN A 301 3.28 -17.94 -19.30
C GLN A 301 1.83 -18.39 -19.06
N HIS A 302 0.84 -17.57 -19.36
CA HIS A 302 -0.58 -17.87 -19.11
C HIS A 302 -1.45 -17.81 -20.38
N ALA A 303 -0.83 -17.78 -21.56
CA ALA A 303 -1.49 -17.87 -22.87
C ALA A 303 -1.45 -19.32 -23.45
N SER A 304 -1.32 -20.33 -22.58
CA SER A 304 -1.37 -21.74 -22.99
C SER A 304 -2.32 -22.55 -22.14
#